data_fc36ba3e9eeecc62dd5c4878a92f79d1
#
_entry.id   fc36ba3e9eeecc62dd5c4878a92f79d1
#
_cell.length_a   1.000
_cell.length_b   1.000
_cell.length_c   1.000
_cell.angle_alpha   90.00
_cell.angle_beta   90.00
_cell.angle_gamma   90.00
#
_symmetry.space_group_name_H-M   'P 1'
#
loop_
_entity.id
_entity.type
_entity.pdbx_description
1 polymer ?
#
loop_
_entity_poly.entity_id
_entity_poly.type
_entity_poly.pdbx_seq_one_letter_code
_entity_poly.pdbx_strand_id
1 'polypeptide(L)'
;MSARAVTKRAAPAAMLVSQAVLNRLLADILDGRYPPGARLRFAELQAAYEVGIGTLREALSHLASVGMVEVDANRGFRVAPVSAADLQDVSSLLIEFEQRAILSSIENGDKAWEESVVLTFHRLAGIESRPRAERAERFNEWVALHRDFHHALVSACGSRWLLHMRALLHDHMERYRLLSQRHRPQGPGRLAEHAAIKDAALARRGAEAAELLRKQLQWTVDNVRRYAPQFIDPPG
;
A
#
# COMPACT_ATOMS: atom_id res chain seq x y z
N MET A 1 45.08 32.83 -11.05
CA MET A 1 43.81 32.31 -11.58
C MET A 1 43.48 31.03 -10.79
N SER A 2 42.60 31.18 -9.83
CA SER A 2 42.28 30.08 -8.86
C SER A 2 40.99 29.40 -9.33
N ALA A 3 41.12 28.11 -9.65
CA ALA A 3 39.98 27.27 -10.04
C ALA A 3 39.15 26.86 -8.81
N ARG A 4 37.90 27.28 -8.78
CA ARG A 4 36.90 26.84 -7.79
C ARG A 4 36.64 25.34 -7.93
N ALA A 5 37.02 24.55 -6.94
CA ALA A 5 36.59 23.18 -6.80
C ALA A 5 35.08 23.14 -6.46
N VAL A 6 34.29 22.65 -7.40
CA VAL A 6 32.85 22.38 -7.19
C VAL A 6 32.72 21.13 -6.37
N THR A 7 32.33 21.26 -5.13
CA THR A 7 32.01 20.16 -4.21
C THR A 7 30.71 19.46 -4.62
N LYS A 8 30.84 18.37 -5.37
CA LYS A 8 29.75 17.52 -5.85
C LYS A 8 29.74 16.19 -5.07
N ARG A 9 29.30 16.20 -3.79
CA ARG A 9 29.24 14.94 -3.00
C ARG A 9 28.11 14.84 -1.93
N ALA A 10 27.15 15.77 -1.91
CA ALA A 10 26.07 15.73 -0.90
C ALA A 10 24.75 15.12 -1.40
N ALA A 11 24.54 14.94 -2.68
CA ALA A 11 23.27 14.50 -3.28
C ALA A 11 22.83 13.05 -2.93
N PRO A 12 23.69 12.01 -2.89
CA PRO A 12 23.22 10.65 -2.65
C PRO A 12 22.74 10.39 -1.21
N ALA A 13 23.43 10.91 -0.20
CA ALA A 13 23.09 10.68 1.22
C ALA A 13 21.81 11.44 1.62
N ALA A 14 21.64 12.69 1.20
CA ALA A 14 20.44 13.47 1.47
C ALA A 14 19.19 12.84 0.80
N MET A 15 19.33 12.33 -0.42
CA MET A 15 18.25 11.65 -1.15
C MET A 15 17.85 10.32 -0.49
N LEU A 16 18.81 9.58 0.07
CA LEU A 16 18.54 8.35 0.84
C LEU A 16 17.79 8.66 2.15
N VAL A 17 18.16 9.75 2.84
CA VAL A 17 17.47 10.19 4.06
C VAL A 17 16.06 10.63 3.75
N SER A 18 15.85 11.43 2.68
CA SER A 18 14.51 11.87 2.26
C SER A 18 13.61 10.68 1.89
N GLN A 19 14.14 9.68 1.18
CA GLN A 19 13.40 8.47 0.85
C GLN A 19 13.06 7.63 2.10
N ALA A 20 13.96 7.51 3.05
CA ALA A 20 13.72 6.79 4.30
C ALA A 20 12.62 7.48 5.13
N VAL A 21 12.64 8.81 5.21
CA VAL A 21 11.60 9.60 5.89
C VAL A 21 10.25 9.46 5.17
N LEU A 22 10.24 9.54 3.84
CA LEU A 22 9.04 9.33 3.02
C LEU A 22 8.39 7.97 3.32
N ASN A 23 9.17 6.89 3.26
CA ASN A 23 8.69 5.53 3.50
C ASN A 23 8.16 5.35 4.92
N ARG A 24 8.86 5.91 5.92
CA ARG A 24 8.44 5.84 7.31
C ARG A 24 7.16 6.65 7.56
N LEU A 25 7.05 7.85 6.97
CA LEU A 25 5.87 8.69 7.10
C LEU A 25 4.65 8.06 6.42
N LEU A 26 4.83 7.46 5.23
CA LEU A 26 3.79 6.69 4.57
C LEU A 26 3.33 5.51 5.45
N ALA A 27 4.26 4.74 6.01
CA ALA A 27 3.93 3.64 6.92
C ALA A 27 3.14 4.14 8.14
N ASP A 28 3.57 5.23 8.78
CA ASP A 28 2.88 5.83 9.93
C ASP A 28 1.46 6.34 9.59
N ILE A 29 1.24 6.84 8.36
CA ILE A 29 -0.10 7.19 7.86
C ILE A 29 -0.95 5.93 7.65
N LEU A 30 -0.40 4.93 6.99
CA LEU A 30 -1.08 3.66 6.77
C LEU A 30 -1.42 2.96 8.09
N ASP A 31 -0.49 2.96 9.05
CA ASP A 31 -0.72 2.45 10.40
C ASP A 31 -1.70 3.32 11.23
N GLY A 32 -2.16 4.48 10.68
CA GLY A 32 -3.08 5.41 11.33
C GLY A 32 -2.51 6.05 12.60
N ARG A 33 -1.21 6.12 12.75
CA ARG A 33 -0.55 7.02 13.70
C ARG A 33 -0.96 8.47 13.44
N TYR A 34 -1.13 8.78 12.16
CA TYR A 34 -1.76 10.01 11.69
C TYR A 34 -3.08 9.65 11.00
N PRO A 35 -4.23 9.79 11.67
CA PRO A 35 -5.52 9.40 11.12
C PRO A 35 -5.93 10.31 9.95
N PRO A 36 -6.89 9.88 9.10
CA PRO A 36 -7.43 10.69 8.02
C PRO A 36 -7.86 12.09 8.51
N GLY A 37 -7.49 13.14 7.77
CA GLY A 37 -7.75 14.53 8.12
C GLY A 37 -6.82 15.13 9.18
N ALA A 38 -5.95 14.34 9.82
CA ALA A 38 -5.03 14.84 10.84
C ALA A 38 -4.02 15.83 10.27
N ARG A 39 -3.77 16.92 11.00
CA ARG A 39 -2.73 17.90 10.65
C ARG A 39 -1.35 17.34 10.91
N LEU A 40 -0.44 17.54 9.96
CA LEU A 40 0.95 17.14 10.01
C LEU A 40 1.82 18.35 10.37
N ARG A 41 2.02 18.58 11.67
CA ARG A 41 2.75 19.75 12.17
C ARG A 41 4.25 19.53 12.11
N PHE A 42 4.98 20.44 11.47
CA PHE A 42 6.44 20.31 11.29
C PHE A 42 7.19 20.12 12.61
N ALA A 43 6.83 20.83 13.68
CA ALA A 43 7.49 20.70 14.97
C ALA A 43 7.37 19.28 15.56
N GLU A 44 6.18 18.67 15.46
CA GLU A 44 5.92 17.30 15.92
C GLU A 44 6.66 16.27 15.03
N LEU A 45 6.65 16.48 13.70
CA LEU A 45 7.35 15.62 12.75
C LEU A 45 8.87 15.70 12.91
N GLN A 46 9.44 16.90 13.12
CA GLN A 46 10.87 17.04 13.38
C GLN A 46 11.33 16.26 14.61
N ALA A 47 10.56 16.33 15.70
CA ALA A 47 10.84 15.57 16.91
C ALA A 47 10.70 14.04 16.68
N ALA A 48 9.70 13.61 15.89
CA ALA A 48 9.43 12.19 15.66
C ALA A 48 10.40 11.52 14.67
N TYR A 49 10.88 12.26 13.67
CA TYR A 49 11.73 11.73 12.57
C TYR A 49 13.19 12.17 12.67
N GLU A 50 13.53 13.11 13.57
CA GLU A 50 14.89 13.62 13.82
C GLU A 50 15.56 14.20 12.54
N VAL A 51 14.79 14.91 11.72
CA VAL A 51 15.24 15.49 10.45
C VAL A 51 14.87 16.97 10.32
N GLY A 52 15.53 17.67 9.42
CA GLY A 52 15.26 19.08 9.13
C GLY A 52 13.94 19.31 8.38
N ILE A 53 13.41 20.54 8.47
CA ILE A 53 12.17 20.97 7.80
C ILE A 53 12.22 20.74 6.28
N GLY A 54 13.40 20.92 5.65
CA GLY A 54 13.58 20.70 4.20
C GLY A 54 13.25 19.27 3.78
N THR A 55 13.82 18.29 4.49
CA THR A 55 13.58 16.86 4.26
C THR A 55 12.10 16.49 4.48
N LEU A 56 11.48 17.01 5.54
CA LEU A 56 10.05 16.79 5.79
C LEU A 56 9.17 17.40 4.72
N ARG A 57 9.49 18.62 4.26
CA ARG A 57 8.74 19.29 3.19
C ARG A 57 8.81 18.50 1.88
N GLU A 58 9.98 17.98 1.52
CA GLU A 58 10.18 17.14 0.35
C GLU A 58 9.34 15.86 0.44
N ALA A 59 9.42 15.13 1.58
CA ALA A 59 8.63 13.91 1.81
C ALA A 59 7.12 14.19 1.76
N LEU A 60 6.64 15.25 2.44
CA LEU A 60 5.23 15.64 2.44
C LEU A 60 4.75 16.10 1.06
N SER A 61 5.58 16.83 0.30
CA SER A 61 5.24 17.24 -1.08
C SER A 61 5.13 16.03 -1.99
N HIS A 62 5.97 15.01 -1.80
CA HIS A 62 5.84 13.75 -2.54
C HIS A 62 4.55 13.02 -2.17
N LEU A 63 4.23 12.90 -0.87
CA LEU A 63 2.97 12.29 -0.43
C LEU A 63 1.74 13.07 -0.93
N ALA A 64 1.86 14.40 -1.08
CA ALA A 64 0.79 15.22 -1.66
C ALA A 64 0.63 14.97 -3.16
N SER A 65 1.73 14.75 -3.90
CA SER A 65 1.66 14.45 -5.34
C SER A 65 1.01 13.10 -5.65
N VAL A 66 0.99 12.18 -4.68
CA VAL A 66 0.32 10.88 -4.78
C VAL A 66 -1.01 10.81 -4.01
N GLY A 67 -1.51 11.96 -3.50
CA GLY A 67 -2.82 12.05 -2.86
C GLY A 67 -2.92 11.45 -1.44
N MET A 68 -1.81 11.05 -0.83
CA MET A 68 -1.80 10.55 0.56
C MET A 68 -1.92 11.67 1.60
N VAL A 69 -1.50 12.86 1.21
CA VAL A 69 -1.49 14.09 2.00
C VAL A 69 -2.10 15.21 1.17
N GLU A 70 -2.76 16.14 1.81
CA GLU A 70 -3.27 17.36 1.17
C GLU A 70 -2.50 18.58 1.67
N VAL A 71 -2.29 19.54 0.76
CA VAL A 71 -1.75 20.86 1.10
C VAL A 71 -2.91 21.77 1.55
N ASP A 72 -2.88 22.20 2.79
CA ASP A 72 -3.78 23.27 3.28
C ASP A 72 -3.09 24.62 3.06
N ALA A 73 -3.62 25.43 2.14
CA ALA A 73 -2.97 26.65 1.62
C ALA A 73 -2.47 27.63 2.69
N ASN A 74 -3.07 27.63 3.88
CA ASN A 74 -2.67 28.51 4.99
C ASN A 74 -2.22 27.76 6.25
N ARG A 75 -2.17 26.42 6.25
CA ARG A 75 -2.04 25.61 7.46
C ARG A 75 -1.07 24.43 7.33
N GLY A 76 -0.35 24.32 6.21
CA GLY A 76 0.66 23.28 5.98
C GLY A 76 0.09 22.02 5.35
N PHE A 77 0.27 20.86 5.97
CA PHE A 77 -0.11 19.56 5.44
C PHE A 77 -1.09 18.84 6.36
N ARG A 78 -1.98 18.05 5.76
CA ARG A 78 -2.86 17.13 6.50
C ARG A 78 -2.94 15.78 5.78
N VAL A 79 -3.18 14.71 6.51
CA VAL A 79 -3.48 13.41 5.91
C VAL A 79 -4.75 13.53 5.07
N ALA A 80 -4.75 13.05 3.85
CA ALA A 80 -5.92 13.10 2.99
C ALA A 80 -7.12 12.41 3.68
N PRO A 81 -8.32 13.00 3.64
CA PRO A 81 -9.51 12.39 4.20
C PRO A 81 -9.84 11.08 3.46
N VAL A 82 -10.75 10.31 4.02
CA VAL A 82 -11.35 9.12 3.39
C VAL A 82 -12.86 9.35 3.27
N SER A 83 -13.48 8.75 2.25
CA SER A 83 -14.93 8.85 2.05
C SER A 83 -15.48 7.60 1.36
N ALA A 84 -16.80 7.39 1.42
CA ALA A 84 -17.48 6.31 0.71
C ALA A 84 -17.36 6.46 -0.81
N ALA A 85 -17.39 7.69 -1.32
CA ALA A 85 -17.24 7.98 -2.75
C ALA A 85 -15.82 7.66 -3.23
N ASP A 86 -14.79 8.11 -2.50
CA ASP A 86 -13.37 7.81 -2.81
C ASP A 86 -13.09 6.30 -2.70
N LEU A 87 -13.62 5.61 -1.68
CA LEU A 87 -13.51 4.16 -1.55
C LEU A 87 -14.08 3.44 -2.78
N GLN A 88 -15.26 3.87 -3.26
CA GLN A 88 -15.90 3.28 -4.43
C GLN A 88 -15.07 3.51 -5.69
N ASP A 89 -14.57 4.71 -5.90
CA ASP A 89 -13.80 5.08 -7.09
C ASP A 89 -12.47 4.33 -7.12
N VAL A 90 -11.68 4.42 -6.05
CA VAL A 90 -10.39 3.72 -5.92
C VAL A 90 -10.55 2.21 -6.09
N SER A 91 -11.55 1.60 -5.45
CA SER A 91 -11.74 0.15 -5.51
C SER A 91 -12.16 -0.32 -6.90
N SER A 92 -13.01 0.43 -7.60
CA SER A 92 -13.46 0.09 -8.96
C SER A 92 -12.28 0.08 -9.93
N LEU A 93 -11.47 1.15 -9.93
CA LEU A 93 -10.28 1.26 -10.78
C LEU A 93 -9.23 0.21 -10.41
N LEU A 94 -9.00 -0.03 -9.11
CA LEU A 94 -8.04 -1.05 -8.68
C LEU A 94 -8.45 -2.44 -9.16
N ILE A 95 -9.72 -2.81 -9.07
CA ILE A 95 -10.23 -4.10 -9.57
C ILE A 95 -9.93 -4.26 -11.06
N GLU A 96 -10.21 -3.25 -11.88
CA GLU A 96 -9.93 -3.29 -13.31
C GLU A 96 -8.43 -3.46 -13.61
N PHE A 97 -7.59 -2.73 -12.90
CA PHE A 97 -6.14 -2.79 -13.09
C PHE A 97 -5.55 -4.12 -12.61
N GLU A 98 -6.02 -4.64 -11.48
CA GLU A 98 -5.60 -5.95 -10.96
C GLU A 98 -5.98 -7.09 -11.93
N GLN A 99 -7.22 -7.10 -12.43
CA GLN A 99 -7.67 -8.11 -13.37
C GLN A 99 -6.86 -8.05 -14.67
N ARG A 100 -6.64 -6.86 -15.22
CA ARG A 100 -5.82 -6.69 -16.42
C ARG A 100 -4.37 -7.11 -16.19
N ALA A 101 -3.78 -6.73 -15.06
CA ALA A 101 -2.39 -7.02 -14.76
C ALA A 101 -2.15 -8.52 -14.52
N ILE A 102 -3.06 -9.21 -13.79
CA ILE A 102 -2.88 -10.65 -13.53
C ILE A 102 -3.10 -11.49 -14.80
N LEU A 103 -4.06 -11.13 -15.63
CA LEU A 103 -4.27 -11.81 -16.92
C LEU A 103 -3.01 -11.73 -17.79
N SER A 104 -2.48 -10.52 -17.96
CA SER A 104 -1.25 -10.31 -18.71
C SER A 104 -0.03 -10.97 -18.07
N SER A 105 0.07 -11.00 -16.73
CA SER A 105 1.17 -11.68 -16.03
C SER A 105 1.12 -13.19 -16.18
N ILE A 106 -0.07 -13.78 -16.21
CA ILE A 106 -0.26 -15.22 -16.44
C ILE A 106 0.13 -15.58 -17.87
N GLU A 107 -0.16 -14.72 -18.85
CA GLU A 107 0.22 -14.94 -20.25
C GLU A 107 1.73 -14.81 -20.47
N ASN A 108 2.38 -13.82 -19.86
CA ASN A 108 3.78 -13.46 -20.13
C ASN A 108 4.76 -14.01 -19.07
N GLY A 109 4.27 -14.52 -17.95
CA GLY A 109 5.11 -14.96 -16.83
C GLY A 109 5.97 -16.17 -17.20
N ASP A 110 7.25 -16.06 -16.90
CA ASP A 110 8.24 -17.12 -17.08
C ASP A 110 8.45 -17.90 -15.76
N LYS A 111 9.43 -18.81 -15.77
CA LYS A 111 9.77 -19.60 -14.58
C LYS A 111 10.21 -18.73 -13.39
N ALA A 112 10.91 -17.63 -13.62
CA ALA A 112 11.33 -16.72 -12.57
C ALA A 112 10.12 -16.02 -11.91
N TRP A 113 9.11 -15.66 -12.71
CA TRP A 113 7.83 -15.16 -12.19
C TRP A 113 7.12 -16.21 -11.32
N GLU A 114 7.02 -17.47 -11.77
CA GLU A 114 6.42 -18.56 -11.00
C GLU A 114 7.13 -18.78 -9.66
N GLU A 115 8.47 -18.83 -9.67
CA GLU A 115 9.30 -18.93 -8.47
C GLU A 115 9.07 -17.75 -7.50
N SER A 116 8.93 -16.53 -8.02
CA SER A 116 8.63 -15.34 -7.23
C SER A 116 7.25 -15.43 -6.55
N VAL A 117 6.23 -15.89 -7.27
CA VAL A 117 4.87 -16.08 -6.74
C VAL A 117 4.87 -17.14 -5.63
N VAL A 118 5.55 -18.26 -5.84
CA VAL A 118 5.67 -19.34 -4.82
C VAL A 118 6.40 -18.85 -3.58
N LEU A 119 7.53 -18.15 -3.74
CA LEU A 119 8.34 -17.65 -2.63
C LEU A 119 7.59 -16.64 -1.79
N THR A 120 6.95 -15.66 -2.43
CA THR A 120 6.20 -14.61 -1.72
C THR A 120 4.97 -15.18 -1.01
N PHE A 121 4.25 -16.12 -1.64
CA PHE A 121 3.17 -16.85 -1.00
C PHE A 121 3.66 -17.64 0.22
N HIS A 122 4.76 -18.38 0.11
CA HIS A 122 5.32 -19.17 1.22
C HIS A 122 5.63 -18.28 2.44
N ARG A 123 6.20 -17.10 2.22
CA ARG A 123 6.49 -16.14 3.29
C ARG A 123 5.21 -15.63 3.95
N LEU A 124 4.21 -15.25 3.17
CA LEU A 124 2.90 -14.81 3.65
C LEU A 124 2.19 -15.92 4.43
N ALA A 125 2.16 -17.14 3.88
CA ALA A 125 1.57 -18.31 4.52
C ALA A 125 2.21 -18.63 5.87
N GLY A 126 3.51 -18.40 6.02
CA GLY A 126 4.23 -18.56 7.28
C GLY A 126 3.71 -17.69 8.43
N ILE A 127 3.07 -16.55 8.13
CA ILE A 127 2.38 -15.74 9.13
C ILE A 127 0.91 -16.14 9.22
N GLU A 128 0.23 -16.30 8.09
CA GLU A 128 -1.21 -16.57 8.06
C GLU A 128 -1.62 -17.91 8.70
N SER A 129 -0.73 -18.90 8.70
CA SER A 129 -0.93 -20.19 9.37
C SER A 129 -0.76 -20.16 10.90
N ARG A 130 -0.25 -19.04 11.45
CA ARG A 130 -0.02 -18.94 12.90
C ARG A 130 -1.30 -18.71 13.67
N PRO A 131 -1.29 -19.04 14.99
CA PRO A 131 -2.36 -18.67 15.90
C PRO A 131 -2.67 -17.18 15.85
N ARG A 132 -3.92 -16.82 16.13
CA ARG A 132 -4.43 -15.43 16.04
C ARG A 132 -3.57 -14.41 16.81
N ALA A 133 -3.16 -14.74 18.03
CA ALA A 133 -2.36 -13.84 18.87
C ALA A 133 -1.02 -13.49 18.20
N GLU A 134 -0.30 -14.50 17.71
CA GLU A 134 0.98 -14.31 17.03
C GLU A 134 0.84 -13.52 15.72
N ARG A 135 -0.27 -13.70 14.98
CA ARG A 135 -0.55 -12.90 13.78
C ARG A 135 -0.75 -11.42 14.12
N ALA A 136 -1.38 -11.11 15.24
CA ALA A 136 -1.61 -9.74 15.67
C ALA A 136 -0.28 -9.03 16.02
N GLU A 137 0.65 -9.73 16.69
CA GLU A 137 1.98 -9.21 17.02
C GLU A 137 2.85 -8.94 15.77
N ARG A 138 2.64 -9.70 14.71
CA ARG A 138 3.38 -9.59 13.44
C ARG A 138 2.60 -8.87 12.34
N PHE A 139 1.68 -8.00 12.73
CA PHE A 139 0.77 -7.35 11.78
C PHE A 139 1.51 -6.54 10.70
N ASN A 140 2.50 -5.73 11.08
CA ASN A 140 3.26 -4.91 10.12
C ASN A 140 4.08 -5.77 9.14
N GLU A 141 4.61 -6.89 9.61
CA GLU A 141 5.29 -7.85 8.74
C GLU A 141 4.30 -8.52 7.76
N TRP A 142 3.11 -8.86 8.25
CA TRP A 142 2.04 -9.38 7.39
C TRP A 142 1.65 -8.38 6.30
N VAL A 143 1.53 -7.09 6.61
CA VAL A 143 1.23 -6.03 5.62
C VAL A 143 2.26 -6.01 4.50
N ALA A 144 3.55 -6.06 4.84
CA ALA A 144 4.64 -6.08 3.85
C ALA A 144 4.59 -7.33 2.97
N LEU A 145 4.48 -8.51 3.59
CA LEU A 145 4.43 -9.79 2.86
C LEU A 145 3.18 -9.94 1.99
N HIS A 146 2.04 -9.43 2.44
CA HIS A 146 0.81 -9.37 1.67
C HIS A 146 0.97 -8.51 0.41
N ARG A 147 1.59 -7.32 0.55
CA ARG A 147 1.93 -6.45 -0.58
C ARG A 147 2.87 -7.13 -1.57
N ASP A 148 3.93 -7.78 -1.06
CA ASP A 148 4.92 -8.49 -1.88
C ASP A 148 4.27 -9.62 -2.69
N PHE A 149 3.38 -10.40 -2.08
CA PHE A 149 2.66 -11.47 -2.76
C PHE A 149 1.77 -10.94 -3.88
N HIS A 150 0.95 -9.91 -3.62
CA HIS A 150 0.10 -9.30 -4.65
C HIS A 150 0.90 -8.61 -5.75
N HIS A 151 2.08 -8.06 -5.43
CA HIS A 151 2.97 -7.53 -6.45
C HIS A 151 3.56 -8.64 -7.34
N ALA A 152 4.00 -9.74 -6.74
CA ALA A 152 4.55 -10.87 -7.49
C ALA A 152 3.54 -11.43 -8.50
N LEU A 153 2.27 -11.58 -8.11
CA LEU A 153 1.20 -12.08 -8.99
C LEU A 153 1.09 -11.30 -10.31
N VAL A 154 1.35 -9.99 -10.28
CA VAL A 154 1.13 -9.10 -11.43
C VAL A 154 2.42 -8.61 -12.08
N SER A 155 3.59 -8.99 -11.57
CA SER A 155 4.88 -8.41 -11.94
C SER A 155 5.31 -8.67 -13.38
N ALA A 156 4.80 -9.76 -14.00
CA ALA A 156 5.10 -10.13 -15.38
C ALA A 156 4.13 -9.51 -16.42
N CYS A 157 3.27 -8.55 -16.03
CA CYS A 157 2.25 -8.00 -16.94
C CYS A 157 2.82 -7.20 -18.13
N GLY A 158 4.12 -6.88 -18.13
CA GLY A 158 4.80 -6.20 -19.25
C GLY A 158 4.48 -4.70 -19.38
N SER A 159 3.55 -4.15 -18.60
CA SER A 159 3.18 -2.73 -18.66
C SER A 159 3.65 -1.96 -17.43
N ARG A 160 4.72 -1.19 -17.59
CA ARG A 160 5.25 -0.32 -16.53
C ARG A 160 4.19 0.67 -16.00
N TRP A 161 3.38 1.23 -16.88
CA TRP A 161 2.36 2.19 -16.48
C TRP A 161 1.20 1.53 -15.73
N LEU A 162 0.78 0.34 -16.15
CA LEU A 162 -0.25 -0.42 -15.43
C LEU A 162 0.22 -0.75 -14.01
N LEU A 163 1.45 -1.23 -13.85
CA LEU A 163 2.04 -1.52 -12.53
C LEU A 163 2.16 -0.26 -11.66
N HIS A 164 2.55 0.88 -12.26
CA HIS A 164 2.67 2.14 -11.53
C HIS A 164 1.31 2.64 -11.02
N MET A 165 0.31 2.71 -11.89
CA MET A 165 -1.04 3.18 -11.51
C MET A 165 -1.73 2.21 -10.53
N ARG A 166 -1.55 0.91 -10.75
CA ARG A 166 -2.01 -0.11 -9.81
C ARG A 166 -1.40 0.08 -8.42
N ALA A 167 -0.08 0.31 -8.33
CA ALA A 167 0.60 0.49 -7.06
C ALA A 167 0.07 1.71 -6.30
N LEU A 168 -0.17 2.81 -7.00
CA LEU A 168 -0.79 4.01 -6.44
C LEU A 168 -2.17 3.71 -5.84
N LEU A 169 -3.06 3.09 -6.62
CA LEU A 169 -4.41 2.74 -6.15
C LEU A 169 -4.38 1.72 -5.02
N HIS A 170 -3.43 0.77 -5.07
CA HIS A 170 -3.25 -0.21 -4.00
C HIS A 170 -2.87 0.47 -2.66
N ASP A 171 -1.99 1.46 -2.66
CA ASP A 171 -1.63 2.21 -1.46
C ASP A 171 -2.83 3.00 -0.91
N HIS A 172 -3.66 3.58 -1.77
CA HIS A 172 -4.92 4.21 -1.35
C HIS A 172 -5.89 3.20 -0.74
N MET A 173 -6.07 2.05 -1.37
CA MET A 173 -6.95 0.98 -0.85
C MET A 173 -6.45 0.40 0.48
N GLU A 174 -5.13 0.36 0.67
CA GLU A 174 -4.50 -0.10 1.91
C GLU A 174 -4.91 0.76 3.11
N ARG A 175 -5.05 2.07 2.97
CA ARG A 175 -5.57 2.97 4.01
C ARG A 175 -6.95 2.51 4.49
N TYR A 176 -7.86 2.23 3.57
CA TYR A 176 -9.20 1.75 3.88
C TYR A 176 -9.16 0.38 4.55
N ARG A 177 -8.36 -0.52 4.01
CA ARG A 177 -8.21 -1.88 4.55
C ARG A 177 -7.74 -1.85 6.01
N LEU A 178 -6.73 -1.05 6.31
CA LEU A 178 -6.16 -0.94 7.66
C LEU A 178 -7.13 -0.27 8.64
N LEU A 179 -7.89 0.73 8.21
CA LEU A 179 -8.98 1.30 9.01
C LEU A 179 -10.01 0.23 9.39
N SER A 180 -10.47 -0.58 8.44
CA SER A 180 -11.46 -1.62 8.72
C SER A 180 -10.92 -2.71 9.64
N GLN A 181 -9.66 -3.09 9.49
CA GLN A 181 -9.05 -4.17 10.30
C GLN A 181 -8.95 -3.81 11.78
N ARG A 182 -8.75 -2.55 12.12
CA ARG A 182 -8.71 -2.09 13.53
C ARG A 182 -10.05 -2.20 14.24
N HIS A 183 -11.13 -2.09 13.49
CA HIS A 183 -12.50 -2.09 14.01
C HIS A 183 -13.24 -3.41 13.79
N ARG A 184 -12.68 -4.30 13.00
CA ARG A 184 -13.27 -5.59 12.71
C ARG A 184 -12.94 -6.62 13.79
N PRO A 185 -13.90 -7.46 14.22
CA PRO A 185 -13.60 -8.67 14.97
C PRO A 185 -12.58 -9.50 14.18
N GLN A 186 -11.50 -9.90 14.82
CA GLN A 186 -10.48 -10.68 14.13
C GLN A 186 -11.06 -12.05 13.71
N GLY A 187 -11.10 -12.25 12.39
CA GLY A 187 -11.56 -13.47 11.74
C GLY A 187 -10.43 -14.50 11.51
N PRO A 188 -10.77 -15.65 10.90
CA PRO A 188 -9.77 -16.59 10.41
C PRO A 188 -8.81 -15.91 9.44
N GLY A 189 -7.60 -16.46 9.29
CA GLY A 189 -6.66 -16.01 8.27
C GLY A 189 -7.22 -16.22 6.87
N ARG A 190 -6.65 -15.52 5.90
CA ARG A 190 -7.07 -15.59 4.49
C ARG A 190 -6.20 -16.54 3.66
N LEU A 191 -5.47 -17.43 4.32
CA LEU A 191 -4.53 -18.35 3.68
C LEU A 191 -5.15 -19.14 2.52
N ALA A 192 -6.36 -19.66 2.70
CA ALA A 192 -7.06 -20.42 1.66
C ALA A 192 -7.38 -19.57 0.41
N GLU A 193 -7.72 -18.30 0.60
CA GLU A 193 -8.00 -17.39 -0.51
C GLU A 193 -6.71 -17.04 -1.28
N HIS A 194 -5.62 -16.74 -0.58
CA HIS A 194 -4.32 -16.49 -1.22
C HIS A 194 -3.78 -17.74 -1.91
N ALA A 195 -3.96 -18.93 -1.31
CA ALA A 195 -3.61 -20.20 -1.94
C ALA A 195 -4.39 -20.42 -3.25
N ALA A 196 -5.70 -20.19 -3.24
CA ALA A 196 -6.53 -20.34 -4.44
C ALA A 196 -6.10 -19.40 -5.58
N ILE A 197 -5.76 -18.13 -5.27
CA ILE A 197 -5.26 -17.18 -6.26
C ILE A 197 -3.93 -17.66 -6.84
N LYS A 198 -2.98 -18.06 -5.99
CA LYS A 198 -1.68 -18.61 -6.40
C LYS A 198 -1.87 -19.84 -7.29
N ASP A 199 -2.70 -20.80 -6.88
CA ASP A 199 -2.90 -22.05 -7.60
C ASP A 199 -3.57 -21.82 -8.98
N ALA A 200 -4.52 -20.90 -9.07
CA ALA A 200 -5.13 -20.49 -10.34
C ALA A 200 -4.09 -19.80 -11.26
N ALA A 201 -3.24 -18.91 -10.70
CA ALA A 201 -2.22 -18.21 -11.47
C ALA A 201 -1.15 -19.16 -12.03
N LEU A 202 -0.60 -20.05 -11.19
CA LEU A 202 0.41 -21.04 -11.61
C LEU A 202 -0.14 -22.10 -12.55
N ALA A 203 -1.41 -22.45 -12.43
CA ALA A 203 -2.10 -23.34 -13.37
C ALA A 203 -2.54 -22.63 -14.67
N ARG A 204 -2.17 -21.36 -14.87
CA ARG A 204 -2.52 -20.54 -16.05
C ARG A 204 -4.03 -20.37 -16.26
N ARG A 205 -4.82 -20.47 -15.17
CA ARG A 205 -6.27 -20.25 -15.20
C ARG A 205 -6.59 -18.78 -14.99
N GLY A 206 -6.29 -17.94 -16.01
CA GLY A 206 -6.33 -16.49 -15.90
C GLY A 206 -7.67 -15.92 -15.46
N ALA A 207 -8.79 -16.35 -16.10
CA ALA A 207 -10.13 -15.86 -15.74
C ALA A 207 -10.50 -16.18 -14.28
N GLU A 208 -10.13 -17.37 -13.78
CA GLU A 208 -10.35 -17.77 -12.39
C GLU A 208 -9.52 -16.91 -11.43
N ALA A 209 -8.23 -16.71 -11.72
CA ALA A 209 -7.35 -15.88 -10.90
C ALA A 209 -7.85 -14.42 -10.82
N ALA A 210 -8.27 -13.84 -11.94
CA ALA A 210 -8.83 -12.49 -12.01
C ALA A 210 -10.12 -12.36 -11.20
N GLU A 211 -11.00 -13.35 -11.24
CA GLU A 211 -12.24 -13.34 -10.47
C GLU A 211 -11.99 -13.54 -8.97
N LEU A 212 -11.01 -14.35 -8.58
CA LEU A 212 -10.61 -14.50 -7.18
C LEU A 212 -10.04 -13.20 -6.61
N LEU A 213 -9.20 -12.48 -7.35
CA LEU A 213 -8.72 -11.15 -6.97
C LEU A 213 -9.86 -10.14 -6.83
N ARG A 214 -10.78 -10.11 -7.79
CA ARG A 214 -11.96 -9.24 -7.72
C ARG A 214 -12.78 -9.49 -6.45
N LYS A 215 -13.08 -10.75 -6.14
CA LYS A 215 -13.81 -11.15 -4.92
C LYS A 215 -13.08 -10.72 -3.66
N GLN A 216 -11.75 -10.86 -3.63
CA GLN A 216 -10.93 -10.47 -2.51
C GLN A 216 -10.96 -8.94 -2.26
N LEU A 217 -10.89 -8.14 -3.32
CA LEU A 217 -10.99 -6.68 -3.22
C LEU A 217 -12.40 -6.24 -2.82
N GLN A 218 -13.45 -6.85 -3.41
CA GLN A 218 -14.83 -6.56 -3.04
C GLN A 218 -15.10 -6.86 -1.57
N TRP A 219 -14.61 -7.99 -1.06
CA TRP A 219 -14.71 -8.30 0.35
C TRP A 219 -14.03 -7.25 1.25
N THR A 220 -12.92 -6.66 0.80
CA THR A 220 -12.27 -5.57 1.53
C THR A 220 -13.17 -4.33 1.58
N VAL A 221 -13.79 -3.95 0.46
CA VAL A 221 -14.76 -2.85 0.39
C VAL A 221 -15.93 -3.07 1.35
N ASP A 222 -16.50 -4.28 1.34
CA ASP A 222 -17.64 -4.64 2.20
C ASP A 222 -17.25 -4.56 3.69
N ASN A 223 -16.03 -4.97 4.05
CA ASN A 223 -15.53 -4.82 5.41
C ASN A 223 -15.32 -3.38 5.83
N VAL A 224 -14.80 -2.53 4.93
CA VAL A 224 -14.68 -1.09 5.22
C VAL A 224 -16.05 -0.49 5.52
N ARG A 225 -17.04 -0.74 4.68
CA ARG A 225 -18.41 -0.26 4.86
C ARG A 225 -19.03 -0.77 6.16
N ARG A 226 -18.75 -2.01 6.52
CA ARG A 226 -19.32 -2.65 7.72
C ARG A 226 -18.66 -2.25 9.03
N TYR A 227 -17.33 -2.10 9.05
CA TYR A 227 -16.56 -1.97 10.29
C TYR A 227 -15.89 -0.62 10.47
N ALA A 228 -15.92 0.24 9.46
CA ALA A 228 -15.35 1.58 9.51
C ALA A 228 -16.28 2.67 8.93
N PRO A 229 -17.62 2.55 9.03
CA PRO A 229 -18.54 3.51 8.43
C PRO A 229 -18.34 4.94 8.96
N GLN A 230 -17.98 5.09 10.24
CA GLN A 230 -17.75 6.39 10.87
C GLN A 230 -16.60 7.20 10.24
N PHE A 231 -15.72 6.55 9.48
CA PHE A 231 -14.63 7.25 8.78
C PHE A 231 -15.00 7.64 7.35
N ILE A 232 -15.85 6.87 6.68
CA ILE A 232 -16.20 7.07 5.27
C ILE A 232 -17.53 7.83 5.09
N ASP A 233 -18.41 7.79 6.08
CA ASP A 233 -19.69 8.51 6.15
C ASP A 233 -19.83 9.10 7.57
N PRO A 234 -19.02 10.11 7.96
CA PRO A 234 -19.13 10.70 9.29
C PRO A 234 -20.51 11.35 9.43
N PRO A 235 -21.20 11.18 10.58
CA PRO A 235 -22.42 11.93 10.85
C PRO A 235 -22.11 13.43 10.81
N GLY A 236 -22.91 14.18 10.02
CA GLY A 236 -22.76 15.62 9.78
C GLY A 236 -22.90 16.45 11.06
#